data_6efa6172d3fc7e32b81012dbbed6864a
#
_entry.id   6efa6172d3fc7e32b81012dbbed6864a
#
_cell.length_a   1.000
_cell.length_b   1.000
_cell.length_c   1.000
_cell.angle_alpha   90.00
_cell.angle_beta   90.00
_cell.angle_gamma   90.00
#
_symmetry.space_group_name_H-M   'P 1'
#
loop_
_entity.id
_entity.type
_entity.pdbx_description
1 polymer ?
#
loop_
_entity_poly.entity_id
_entity_poly.type
_entity_poly.pdbx_seq_one_letter_code
_entity_poly.pdbx_strand_id
1 'polypeptide(L)'
;MITWDNFYLFATVSICLWLTGAISALRSSGQSKIAVVLTVAGITCLGIFIAGLWISLQRPPLRTMGETRLWYSFFMGIAGLLTYIRWKYRWILSFSTLLSTVFVIINLLKPEIHDQSLMPALQSVWFIPHVTVYMFSYSVLGCAFIIAICGLVHHKEEYLVTADNLVYSGVAFLSIGMLLGSLWAKEAWGNYWSWDPKETWAVVTWMGYLLYMHLRLRDRLRKKMLYV
;
A
#
# COMPACT_ATOMS: atom_id res chain seq x y z
N MET A 1 -9.63 19.65 -18.32
CA MET A 1 -9.47 19.33 -16.90
C MET A 1 -9.76 17.85 -16.70
N ILE A 2 -8.97 17.15 -15.90
CA ILE A 2 -9.20 15.73 -15.60
C ILE A 2 -10.18 15.66 -14.42
N THR A 3 -11.32 14.98 -14.63
CA THR A 3 -12.38 14.79 -13.64
C THR A 3 -12.69 13.29 -13.49
N TRP A 4 -13.56 12.91 -12.58
CA TRP A 4 -14.02 11.54 -12.44
C TRP A 4 -14.66 10.97 -13.72
N ASP A 5 -15.22 11.83 -14.59
CA ASP A 5 -15.78 11.41 -15.88
C ASP A 5 -14.73 10.78 -16.81
N ASN A 6 -13.47 11.19 -16.66
CA ASN A 6 -12.36 10.63 -17.44
C ASN A 6 -11.76 9.37 -16.78
N PHE A 7 -12.17 9.02 -15.56
CA PHE A 7 -11.57 7.95 -14.77
C PHE A 7 -11.57 6.61 -15.50
N TYR A 8 -12.64 6.28 -16.20
CA TYR A 8 -12.78 5.00 -16.90
C TYR A 8 -11.65 4.76 -17.92
N LEU A 9 -11.17 5.79 -18.60
CA LEU A 9 -10.08 5.69 -19.57
C LEU A 9 -8.76 5.34 -18.87
N PHE A 10 -8.40 6.10 -17.85
CA PHE A 10 -7.17 5.86 -17.09
C PHE A 10 -7.20 4.53 -16.35
N ALA A 11 -8.34 4.18 -15.77
CA ALA A 11 -8.56 2.91 -15.09
C ALA A 11 -8.36 1.73 -16.03
N THR A 12 -9.02 1.73 -17.19
CA THR A 12 -8.93 0.65 -18.17
C THR A 12 -7.50 0.48 -18.69
N VAL A 13 -6.84 1.58 -19.05
CA VAL A 13 -5.45 1.55 -19.52
C VAL A 13 -4.52 1.01 -18.43
N SER A 14 -4.65 1.49 -17.18
CA SER A 14 -3.82 1.04 -16.06
C SER A 14 -4.01 -0.45 -15.78
N ILE A 15 -5.26 -0.93 -15.74
CA ILE A 15 -5.59 -2.35 -15.52
C ILE A 15 -5.00 -3.22 -16.64
N CYS A 16 -5.16 -2.84 -17.90
CA CYS A 16 -4.62 -3.58 -19.05
C CYS A 16 -3.09 -3.68 -18.96
N LEU A 17 -2.41 -2.58 -18.66
CA LEU A 17 -0.95 -2.55 -18.51
C LEU A 17 -0.49 -3.40 -17.31
N TRP A 18 -1.18 -3.36 -16.19
CA TRP A 18 -0.86 -4.18 -15.02
C TRP A 18 -1.07 -5.67 -15.28
N LEU A 19 -2.20 -6.06 -15.87
CA LEU A 19 -2.49 -7.45 -16.19
C LEU A 19 -1.48 -8.02 -17.18
N THR A 20 -1.17 -7.29 -18.25
CA THR A 20 -0.16 -7.71 -19.23
C THR A 20 1.24 -7.78 -18.62
N GLY A 21 1.58 -6.84 -17.73
CA GLY A 21 2.82 -6.86 -16.94
C GLY A 21 2.91 -8.08 -16.04
N ALA A 22 1.85 -8.39 -15.30
CA ALA A 22 1.76 -9.56 -14.42
C ALA A 22 1.88 -10.88 -15.21
N ILE A 23 1.19 -11.01 -16.34
CA ILE A 23 1.28 -12.17 -17.23
C ILE A 23 2.71 -12.32 -17.77
N SER A 24 3.35 -11.21 -18.18
CA SER A 24 4.74 -11.22 -18.63
C SER A 24 5.71 -11.68 -17.54
N ALA A 25 5.49 -11.26 -16.28
CA ALA A 25 6.29 -11.70 -15.14
C ALA A 25 6.16 -13.20 -14.87
N LEU A 26 4.93 -13.75 -14.95
CA LEU A 26 4.68 -15.17 -14.72
C LEU A 26 5.28 -16.06 -15.80
N ARG A 27 5.26 -15.61 -17.07
CA ARG A 27 5.78 -16.36 -18.22
C ARG A 27 7.31 -16.35 -18.31
N SER A 28 7.97 -15.38 -17.72
CA SER A 28 9.43 -15.24 -17.77
C SER A 28 10.11 -16.23 -16.82
N SER A 29 11.25 -16.77 -17.21
CA SER A 29 12.08 -17.62 -16.34
C SER A 29 12.83 -16.84 -15.23
N GLY A 30 12.87 -15.51 -15.35
CA GLY A 30 13.52 -14.60 -14.39
C GLY A 30 12.79 -13.26 -14.28
N GLN A 31 13.52 -12.21 -13.91
CA GLN A 31 12.96 -10.86 -13.89
C GLN A 31 12.69 -10.36 -15.31
N SER A 32 11.44 -10.10 -15.64
CA SER A 32 11.05 -9.58 -16.94
C SER A 32 11.15 -8.05 -16.97
N LYS A 33 11.99 -7.50 -17.84
CA LYS A 33 12.05 -6.05 -18.08
C LYS A 33 10.73 -5.51 -18.63
N ILE A 34 10.06 -6.30 -19.48
CA ILE A 34 8.75 -5.95 -20.05
C ILE A 34 7.71 -5.82 -18.93
N ALA A 35 7.70 -6.76 -17.98
CA ALA A 35 6.80 -6.69 -16.81
C ALA A 35 7.03 -5.41 -16.00
N VAL A 36 8.30 -5.04 -15.75
CA VAL A 36 8.64 -3.80 -15.05
C VAL A 36 8.13 -2.58 -15.80
N VAL A 37 8.44 -2.47 -17.12
CA VAL A 37 8.04 -1.32 -17.94
C VAL A 37 6.53 -1.18 -18.00
N LEU A 38 5.80 -2.27 -18.24
CA LEU A 38 4.33 -2.25 -18.30
C LEU A 38 3.70 -1.86 -16.95
N THR A 39 4.24 -2.40 -15.84
CA THR A 39 3.73 -2.05 -14.51
C THR A 39 4.02 -0.59 -14.18
N VAL A 40 5.22 -0.09 -14.47
CA VAL A 40 5.56 1.34 -14.31
C VAL A 40 4.62 2.20 -15.14
N ALA A 41 4.40 1.86 -16.39
CA ALA A 41 3.49 2.61 -17.29
C ALA A 41 2.07 2.67 -16.72
N GLY A 42 1.54 1.56 -16.18
CA GLY A 42 0.22 1.52 -15.56
C GLY A 42 0.15 2.36 -14.27
N ILE A 43 1.18 2.29 -13.41
CA ILE A 43 1.29 3.14 -12.21
C ILE A 43 1.36 4.62 -12.62
N THR A 44 2.15 4.95 -13.63
CA THR A 44 2.28 6.32 -14.15
C THR A 44 0.96 6.83 -14.70
N CYS A 45 0.23 5.99 -15.46
CA CYS A 45 -1.09 6.33 -15.98
C CYS A 45 -2.07 6.68 -14.87
N LEU A 46 -2.15 5.86 -13.82
CA LEU A 46 -2.98 6.16 -12.65
C LEU A 46 -2.48 7.40 -11.89
N GLY A 47 -1.17 7.58 -11.79
CA GLY A 47 -0.55 8.76 -11.18
C GLY A 47 -0.87 10.06 -11.91
N ILE A 48 -0.91 10.02 -13.26
CA ILE A 48 -1.34 11.16 -14.08
C ILE A 48 -2.80 11.50 -13.80
N PHE A 49 -3.68 10.49 -13.66
CA PHE A 49 -5.06 10.73 -13.27
C PHE A 49 -5.15 11.39 -11.89
N ILE A 50 -4.45 10.86 -10.89
CA ILE A 50 -4.43 11.43 -9.52
C ILE A 50 -3.91 12.86 -9.52
N ALA A 51 -2.82 13.14 -10.25
CA ALA A 51 -2.27 14.49 -10.37
C ALA A 51 -3.22 15.45 -11.10
N GLY A 52 -3.85 14.99 -12.18
CA GLY A 52 -4.84 15.77 -12.90
C GLY A 52 -6.10 16.07 -12.07
N LEU A 53 -6.56 15.08 -11.30
CA LEU A 53 -7.67 15.26 -10.36
C LEU A 53 -7.27 16.25 -9.26
N TRP A 54 -6.04 16.19 -8.75
CA TRP A 54 -5.51 17.14 -7.76
C TRP A 54 -5.56 18.58 -8.29
N ILE A 55 -5.08 18.79 -9.52
CA ILE A 55 -5.11 20.11 -10.16
C ILE A 55 -6.56 20.58 -10.36
N SER A 56 -7.46 19.70 -10.79
CA SER A 56 -8.87 20.04 -11.01
C SER A 56 -9.61 20.37 -9.73
N LEU A 57 -9.34 19.66 -8.64
CA LEU A 57 -9.95 19.87 -7.33
C LEU A 57 -9.33 21.03 -6.53
N GLN A 58 -8.18 21.57 -6.97
CA GLN A 58 -7.38 22.57 -6.23
C GLN A 58 -7.04 22.12 -4.80
N ARG A 59 -7.08 20.82 -4.54
CA ARG A 59 -6.73 20.17 -3.27
C ARG A 59 -6.25 18.74 -3.51
N PRO A 60 -5.43 18.16 -2.63
CA PRO A 60 -5.08 16.75 -2.72
C PRO A 60 -6.33 15.85 -2.69
N PRO A 61 -6.43 14.85 -3.57
CA PRO A 61 -7.56 13.93 -3.63
C PRO A 61 -7.46 12.87 -2.53
N LEU A 62 -7.80 13.26 -1.28
CA LEU A 62 -7.76 12.41 -0.07
C LEU A 62 -8.99 12.60 0.81
N ARG A 63 -10.02 13.32 0.34
CA ARG A 63 -11.20 13.67 1.13
C ARG A 63 -12.42 12.80 0.89
N THR A 64 -12.43 11.99 -0.15
CA THR A 64 -13.54 11.07 -0.43
C THR A 64 -13.10 9.61 -0.33
N MET A 65 -14.07 8.69 -0.20
CA MET A 65 -13.79 7.27 -0.19
C MET A 65 -13.18 6.79 -1.52
N GLY A 66 -13.61 7.35 -2.64
CA GLY A 66 -13.06 7.06 -3.95
C GLY A 66 -11.60 7.52 -4.06
N GLU A 67 -11.31 8.74 -3.61
CA GLU A 67 -9.97 9.31 -3.62
C GLU A 67 -8.98 8.46 -2.79
N THR A 68 -9.37 8.03 -1.59
CA THR A 68 -8.48 7.20 -0.74
C THR A 68 -8.18 5.84 -1.36
N ARG A 69 -9.16 5.22 -2.05
CA ARG A 69 -8.96 3.95 -2.76
C ARG A 69 -8.03 4.08 -3.96
N LEU A 70 -8.02 5.23 -4.66
CA LEU A 70 -7.02 5.51 -5.70
C LEU A 70 -5.61 5.45 -5.16
N TRP A 71 -5.36 6.11 -4.03
CA TRP A 71 -4.04 6.11 -3.39
C TRP A 71 -3.64 4.71 -2.92
N TYR A 72 -4.58 3.92 -2.37
CA TYR A 72 -4.31 2.54 -2.01
C TYR A 72 -3.89 1.71 -3.22
N SER A 73 -4.60 1.81 -4.34
CA SER A 73 -4.24 1.13 -5.59
C SER A 73 -2.86 1.55 -6.08
N PHE A 74 -2.57 2.84 -6.03
CA PHE A 74 -1.30 3.41 -6.48
C PHE A 74 -0.13 2.90 -5.63
N PHE A 75 -0.23 2.97 -4.31
CA PHE A 75 0.83 2.52 -3.41
C PHE A 75 0.99 1.00 -3.41
N MET A 76 -0.09 0.23 -3.54
CA MET A 76 -0.01 -1.23 -3.67
C MET A 76 0.74 -1.62 -4.96
N GLY A 77 0.48 -0.94 -6.06
CA GLY A 77 1.22 -1.12 -7.31
C GLY A 77 2.72 -0.84 -7.14
N ILE A 78 3.07 0.28 -6.49
CA ILE A 78 4.47 0.64 -6.21
C ILE A 78 5.12 -0.40 -5.29
N ALA A 79 4.49 -0.76 -4.17
CA ALA A 79 5.05 -1.72 -3.21
C ALA A 79 5.29 -3.09 -3.86
N GLY A 80 4.33 -3.59 -4.65
CA GLY A 80 4.48 -4.83 -5.40
C GLY A 80 5.60 -4.77 -6.43
N LEU A 81 5.72 -3.67 -7.16
CA LEU A 81 6.78 -3.45 -8.14
C LEU A 81 8.16 -3.41 -7.48
N LEU A 82 8.33 -2.65 -6.41
CA LEU A 82 9.59 -2.57 -5.65
C LEU A 82 9.99 -3.94 -5.11
N THR A 83 9.03 -4.68 -4.55
CA THR A 83 9.24 -6.04 -4.07
C THR A 83 9.66 -6.98 -5.20
N TYR A 84 9.01 -6.89 -6.36
CA TYR A 84 9.36 -7.68 -7.54
C TYR A 84 10.77 -7.34 -8.06
N ILE A 85 11.12 -6.08 -8.15
CA ILE A 85 12.46 -5.65 -8.59
C ILE A 85 13.55 -6.14 -7.63
N ARG A 86 13.29 -6.04 -6.32
CA ARG A 86 14.29 -6.35 -5.29
C ARG A 86 14.50 -7.85 -5.09
N TRP A 87 13.41 -8.64 -5.04
CA TRP A 87 13.46 -10.07 -4.69
C TRP A 87 13.08 -11.01 -5.84
N LYS A 88 12.62 -10.49 -6.98
CA LYS A 88 12.30 -11.23 -8.22
C LYS A 88 11.20 -12.30 -8.08
N TYR A 89 10.35 -12.21 -7.06
CA TYR A 89 9.19 -13.09 -6.91
C TYR A 89 8.11 -12.75 -7.91
N ARG A 90 7.97 -13.58 -8.97
CA ARG A 90 7.07 -13.33 -10.09
C ARG A 90 5.60 -13.20 -9.69
N TRP A 91 5.16 -13.99 -8.74
CA TRP A 91 3.79 -14.02 -8.26
C TRP A 91 3.39 -12.78 -7.44
N ILE A 92 4.35 -12.09 -6.81
CA ILE A 92 4.05 -10.89 -6.01
C ILE A 92 3.50 -9.76 -6.88
N LEU A 93 3.99 -9.64 -8.11
CA LEU A 93 3.49 -8.66 -9.06
C LEU A 93 2.04 -8.96 -9.47
N SER A 94 1.72 -10.25 -9.68
CA SER A 94 0.34 -10.67 -9.98
C SER A 94 -0.61 -10.39 -8.84
N PHE A 95 -0.15 -10.60 -7.61
CA PHE A 95 -0.97 -10.34 -6.43
C PHE A 95 -1.21 -8.84 -6.20
N SER A 96 -0.15 -8.02 -6.23
CA SER A 96 -0.29 -6.57 -6.08
C SER A 96 -1.15 -5.97 -7.19
N THR A 97 -1.00 -6.47 -8.42
CA THR A 97 -1.86 -6.12 -9.57
C THR A 97 -3.32 -6.45 -9.30
N LEU A 98 -3.59 -7.66 -8.79
CA LEU A 98 -4.96 -8.08 -8.46
C LEU A 98 -5.59 -7.13 -7.44
N LEU A 99 -4.92 -6.85 -6.33
CA LEU A 99 -5.44 -5.95 -5.30
C LEU A 99 -5.62 -4.52 -5.81
N SER A 100 -4.63 -3.97 -6.52
CA SER A 100 -4.75 -2.64 -7.12
C SER A 100 -5.94 -2.56 -8.07
N THR A 101 -6.12 -3.58 -8.90
CA THR A 101 -7.25 -3.69 -9.84
C THR A 101 -8.59 -3.74 -9.13
N VAL A 102 -8.71 -4.49 -8.03
CA VAL A 102 -9.95 -4.56 -7.24
C VAL A 102 -10.38 -3.17 -6.75
N PHE A 103 -9.44 -2.37 -6.21
CA PHE A 103 -9.78 -1.01 -5.76
C PHE A 103 -10.14 -0.07 -6.91
N VAL A 104 -9.48 -0.19 -8.07
CA VAL A 104 -9.83 0.57 -9.28
C VAL A 104 -11.22 0.18 -9.78
N ILE A 105 -11.54 -1.13 -9.81
CA ILE A 105 -12.86 -1.63 -10.22
C ILE A 105 -13.95 -1.15 -9.26
N ILE A 106 -13.70 -1.14 -7.96
CA ILE A 106 -14.68 -0.61 -6.97
C ILE A 106 -14.99 0.85 -7.27
N ASN A 107 -13.99 1.66 -7.62
CA ASN A 107 -14.20 3.06 -8.02
C ASN A 107 -14.99 3.19 -9.33
N LEU A 108 -14.84 2.24 -10.27
CA LEU A 108 -15.61 2.22 -11.51
C LEU A 108 -17.08 1.83 -11.29
N LEU A 109 -17.32 0.86 -10.40
CA LEU A 109 -18.65 0.30 -10.16
C LEU A 109 -19.49 1.10 -9.18
N LYS A 110 -18.85 1.97 -8.37
CA LYS A 110 -19.51 2.75 -7.31
C LYS A 110 -19.18 4.23 -7.45
N PRO A 111 -19.71 4.92 -8.46
CA PRO A 111 -19.44 6.35 -8.65
C PRO A 111 -19.94 7.22 -7.50
N GLU A 112 -20.94 6.78 -6.72
CA GLU A 112 -21.46 7.48 -5.55
C GLU A 112 -20.42 7.76 -4.48
N ILE A 113 -19.33 6.98 -4.42
CA ILE A 113 -18.25 7.21 -3.44
C ILE A 113 -17.32 8.36 -3.82
N HIS A 114 -17.41 8.88 -5.04
CA HIS A 114 -16.59 10.00 -5.49
C HIS A 114 -17.03 11.32 -4.82
N ASP A 115 -18.32 11.47 -4.54
CA ASP A 115 -18.92 12.67 -3.97
C ASP A 115 -19.16 12.57 -2.45
N GLN A 116 -19.02 11.39 -1.87
CA GLN A 116 -19.11 11.22 -0.42
C GLN A 116 -17.93 11.92 0.27
N SER A 117 -18.14 13.20 0.57
CA SER A 117 -17.15 14.01 1.28
C SER A 117 -16.92 13.49 2.69
N LEU A 118 -15.68 13.45 3.09
CA LEU A 118 -15.29 13.18 4.46
C LEU A 118 -15.68 14.37 5.36
N MET A 119 -15.91 14.10 6.64
CA MET A 119 -16.29 15.08 7.65
C MET A 119 -15.31 16.28 7.71
N PRO A 120 -15.73 17.48 8.16
CA PRO A 120 -14.86 18.65 8.27
C PRO A 120 -13.56 18.43 9.05
N ALA A 121 -13.61 17.56 10.06
CA ALA A 121 -12.43 17.15 10.83
C ALA A 121 -11.28 16.56 9.98
N LEU A 122 -11.60 16.04 8.78
CA LEU A 122 -10.63 15.48 7.84
C LEU A 122 -9.99 16.54 6.92
N GLN A 123 -10.24 17.81 7.18
CA GLN A 123 -9.70 18.93 6.40
C GLN A 123 -8.37 19.49 6.95
N SER A 124 -7.84 18.90 8.02
CA SER A 124 -6.57 19.27 8.63
C SER A 124 -5.37 19.05 7.70
N VAL A 125 -4.37 19.91 7.80
CA VAL A 125 -3.09 19.78 7.07
C VAL A 125 -2.39 18.44 7.41
N TRP A 126 -2.53 17.94 8.63
CA TRP A 126 -1.93 16.70 9.10
C TRP A 126 -2.63 15.45 8.59
N PHE A 127 -3.90 15.56 8.18
CA PHE A 127 -4.66 14.43 7.64
C PHE A 127 -4.02 13.84 6.37
N ILE A 128 -3.56 14.70 5.47
CA ILE A 128 -2.98 14.29 4.18
C ILE A 128 -1.72 13.43 4.37
N PRO A 129 -0.66 13.90 5.07
CA PRO A 129 0.53 13.09 5.29
C PRO A 129 0.23 11.84 6.13
N HIS A 130 -0.65 11.93 7.14
CA HIS A 130 -1.09 10.77 7.91
C HIS A 130 -1.64 9.67 7.01
N VAL A 131 -2.67 9.96 6.23
CA VAL A 131 -3.32 8.97 5.36
C VAL A 131 -2.36 8.44 4.30
N THR A 132 -1.55 9.30 3.69
CA THR A 132 -0.58 8.90 2.66
C THR A 132 0.44 7.89 3.20
N VAL A 133 1.03 8.19 4.37
CA VAL A 133 2.03 7.33 5.02
C VAL A 133 1.39 6.01 5.47
N TYR A 134 0.16 6.05 6.01
CA TYR A 134 -0.57 4.84 6.39
C TYR A 134 -0.88 3.94 5.19
N MET A 135 -1.37 4.52 4.08
CA MET A 135 -1.68 3.76 2.86
C MET A 135 -0.42 3.07 2.30
N PHE A 136 0.71 3.77 2.31
CA PHE A 136 1.99 3.18 1.91
C PHE A 136 2.40 2.05 2.85
N SER A 137 2.34 2.27 4.18
CA SER A 137 2.65 1.26 5.19
C SER A 137 1.80 0.00 5.00
N TYR A 138 0.48 0.13 4.89
CA TYR A 138 -0.42 -1.00 4.68
C TYR A 138 -0.14 -1.75 3.39
N SER A 139 0.24 -1.04 2.34
CA SER A 139 0.63 -1.67 1.06
C SER A 139 1.88 -2.54 1.22
N VAL A 140 2.90 -2.04 1.91
CA VAL A 140 4.13 -2.78 2.20
C VAL A 140 3.86 -3.98 3.12
N LEU A 141 3.09 -3.78 4.19
CA LEU A 141 2.70 -4.86 5.11
C LEU A 141 1.81 -5.91 4.45
N GLY A 142 0.93 -5.50 3.53
CA GLY A 142 0.15 -6.42 2.69
C GLY A 142 1.05 -7.31 1.83
N CYS A 143 2.08 -6.75 1.20
CA CYS A 143 3.09 -7.54 0.48
C CYS A 143 3.84 -8.50 1.42
N ALA A 144 4.21 -8.04 2.63
CA ALA A 144 4.88 -8.87 3.64
C ALA A 144 4.01 -10.07 4.04
N PHE A 145 2.72 -9.83 4.30
CA PHE A 145 1.76 -10.87 4.67
C PHE A 145 1.68 -11.98 3.62
N ILE A 146 1.60 -11.62 2.35
CA ILE A 146 1.53 -12.61 1.27
C ILE A 146 2.82 -13.38 1.11
N ILE A 147 3.97 -12.69 1.19
CA ILE A 147 5.27 -13.36 1.16
C ILE A 147 5.40 -14.33 2.32
N ALA A 148 4.92 -13.97 3.52
CA ALA A 148 4.91 -14.86 4.68
C ALA A 148 4.05 -16.11 4.45
N ILE A 149 2.84 -15.97 3.89
CA ILE A 149 1.99 -17.11 3.52
C ILE A 149 2.71 -18.03 2.52
N CYS A 150 3.30 -17.45 1.46
CA CYS A 150 4.06 -18.25 0.50
C CYS A 150 5.26 -18.96 1.13
N GLY A 151 5.92 -18.31 2.10
CA GLY A 151 6.99 -18.93 2.88
C GLY A 151 6.51 -20.15 3.68
N LEU A 152 5.33 -20.05 4.28
CA LEU A 152 4.70 -21.17 5.00
C LEU A 152 4.33 -22.33 4.06
N VAL A 153 3.75 -22.03 2.90
CA VAL A 153 3.32 -23.05 1.92
C VAL A 153 4.51 -23.77 1.28
N HIS A 154 5.55 -23.02 0.92
CA HIS A 154 6.71 -23.57 0.19
C HIS A 154 7.87 -24.00 1.11
N HIS A 155 7.78 -23.75 2.42
CA HIS A 155 8.81 -24.04 3.42
C HIS A 155 10.21 -23.50 3.09
N LYS A 156 10.29 -22.29 2.49
CA LYS A 156 11.55 -21.64 2.10
C LYS A 156 11.89 -20.47 3.02
N GLU A 157 13.04 -20.53 3.68
CA GLU A 157 13.50 -19.44 4.57
C GLU A 157 13.69 -18.10 3.85
N GLU A 158 14.01 -18.07 2.56
CA GLU A 158 14.19 -16.85 1.78
C GLU A 158 12.94 -15.94 1.80
N TYR A 159 11.74 -16.56 1.76
CA TYR A 159 10.48 -15.79 1.85
C TYR A 159 10.32 -15.13 3.21
N LEU A 160 10.71 -15.83 4.28
CA LEU A 160 10.63 -15.28 5.64
C LEU A 160 11.60 -14.10 5.83
N VAL A 161 12.82 -14.19 5.29
CA VAL A 161 13.78 -13.08 5.32
C VAL A 161 13.25 -11.86 4.55
N THR A 162 12.61 -12.10 3.42
CA THR A 162 11.99 -11.02 2.64
C THR A 162 10.81 -10.40 3.37
N ALA A 163 9.94 -11.23 3.97
CA ALA A 163 8.82 -10.76 4.79
C ALA A 163 9.32 -9.92 5.97
N ASP A 164 10.38 -10.36 6.68
CA ASP A 164 11.00 -9.61 7.77
C ASP A 164 11.42 -8.20 7.33
N ASN A 165 12.11 -8.07 6.18
CA ASN A 165 12.57 -6.77 5.68
C ASN A 165 11.40 -5.84 5.32
N LEU A 166 10.33 -6.39 4.75
CA LEU A 166 9.12 -5.62 4.46
C LEU A 166 8.38 -5.23 5.74
N VAL A 167 8.33 -6.11 6.74
CA VAL A 167 7.75 -5.79 8.05
C VAL A 167 8.52 -4.66 8.72
N TYR A 168 9.86 -4.70 8.74
CA TYR A 168 10.66 -3.60 9.29
C TYR A 168 10.34 -2.26 8.63
N SER A 169 10.29 -2.24 7.30
CA SER A 169 9.96 -1.02 6.55
C SER A 169 8.52 -0.58 6.80
N GLY A 170 7.58 -1.51 6.71
CA GLY A 170 6.15 -1.22 6.91
C GLY A 170 5.84 -0.70 8.30
N VAL A 171 6.42 -1.30 9.35
CA VAL A 171 6.25 -0.85 10.75
C VAL A 171 6.88 0.51 11.00
N ALA A 172 8.02 0.82 10.37
CA ALA A 172 8.60 2.16 10.45
C ALA A 172 7.64 3.22 9.90
N PHE A 173 7.06 2.99 8.71
CA PHE A 173 6.05 3.88 8.15
C PHE A 173 4.75 3.89 8.97
N LEU A 174 4.33 2.74 9.54
CA LEU A 174 3.18 2.67 10.44
C LEU A 174 3.37 3.56 11.67
N SER A 175 4.56 3.52 12.28
CA SER A 175 4.90 4.35 13.44
C SER A 175 4.87 5.84 13.10
N ILE A 176 5.45 6.25 11.96
CA ILE A 176 5.40 7.63 11.48
C ILE A 176 3.93 8.04 11.23
N GLY A 177 3.15 7.16 10.61
CA GLY A 177 1.74 7.38 10.36
C GLY A 177 0.92 7.58 11.64
N MET A 178 1.20 6.79 12.70
CA MET A 178 0.57 6.97 14.03
C MET A 178 0.90 8.33 14.63
N LEU A 179 2.16 8.78 14.57
CA LEU A 179 2.57 10.11 15.05
C LEU A 179 1.86 11.23 14.30
N LEU A 180 1.81 11.15 12.97
CA LEU A 180 1.08 12.12 12.15
C LEU A 180 -0.42 12.11 12.45
N GLY A 181 -0.99 10.91 12.73
CA GLY A 181 -2.38 10.74 13.13
C GLY A 181 -2.69 11.39 14.47
N SER A 182 -1.78 11.32 15.43
CA SER A 182 -1.95 11.99 16.72
C SER A 182 -1.95 13.53 16.60
N LEU A 183 -1.11 14.08 15.71
CA LEU A 183 -1.12 15.52 15.40
C LEU A 183 -2.43 15.94 14.72
N TRP A 184 -2.90 15.12 13.78
CA TRP A 184 -4.20 15.31 13.18
C TRP A 184 -5.34 15.24 14.21
N ALA A 185 -5.34 14.25 15.09
CA ALA A 185 -6.36 14.07 16.13
C ALA A 185 -6.40 15.27 17.08
N LYS A 186 -5.22 15.83 17.45
CA LYS A 186 -5.15 17.05 18.27
C LYS A 186 -5.84 18.24 17.61
N GLU A 187 -5.64 18.42 16.30
CA GLU A 187 -6.26 19.53 15.57
C GLU A 187 -7.76 19.30 15.36
N ALA A 188 -8.15 18.07 15.02
CA ALA A 188 -9.53 17.71 14.69
C ALA A 188 -10.46 17.55 15.91
N TRP A 189 -9.93 16.99 16.99
CA TRP A 189 -10.70 16.55 18.16
C TRP A 189 -10.24 17.17 19.49
N GLY A 190 -9.16 17.95 19.49
CA GLY A 190 -8.63 18.58 20.68
C GLY A 190 -7.69 17.71 21.53
N ASN A 191 -7.60 16.41 21.30
CA ASN A 191 -6.76 15.48 22.02
C ASN A 191 -5.82 14.72 21.07
N TYR A 192 -4.59 14.43 21.50
CA TYR A 192 -3.65 13.65 20.69
C TYR A 192 -4.07 12.18 20.56
N TRP A 193 -4.82 11.68 21.55
CA TRP A 193 -5.21 10.27 21.65
C TRP A 193 -6.43 10.13 22.55
N SER A 194 -7.45 9.41 22.11
CA SER A 194 -8.71 9.23 22.83
C SER A 194 -9.10 7.77 23.07
N TRP A 195 -8.28 6.83 22.61
CA TRP A 195 -8.56 5.40 22.65
C TRP A 195 -9.86 5.00 21.93
N ASP A 196 -10.18 5.72 20.86
CA ASP A 196 -11.25 5.29 19.98
C ASP A 196 -10.97 3.91 19.37
N PRO A 197 -11.98 3.23 18.81
CA PRO A 197 -11.77 1.91 18.20
C PRO A 197 -10.69 1.88 17.12
N LYS A 198 -10.51 2.93 16.32
CA LYS A 198 -9.51 2.98 15.25
C LYS A 198 -8.11 3.13 15.82
N GLU A 199 -7.94 4.03 16.79
CA GLU A 199 -6.68 4.22 17.50
C GLU A 199 -6.26 2.95 18.25
N THR A 200 -7.20 2.32 18.95
CA THR A 200 -6.99 1.08 19.69
C THR A 200 -6.51 -0.04 18.76
N TRP A 201 -7.18 -0.26 17.63
CA TRP A 201 -6.76 -1.28 16.67
C TRP A 201 -5.44 -0.94 15.97
N ALA A 202 -5.13 0.34 15.77
CA ALA A 202 -3.82 0.76 15.26
C ALA A 202 -2.69 0.34 16.22
N VAL A 203 -2.86 0.59 17.53
CA VAL A 203 -1.90 0.15 18.56
C VAL A 203 -1.80 -1.37 18.63
N VAL A 204 -2.93 -2.08 18.64
CA VAL A 204 -2.93 -3.56 18.65
C VAL A 204 -2.15 -4.12 17.46
N THR A 205 -2.39 -3.59 16.27
CA THR A 205 -1.68 -3.99 15.06
C THR A 205 -0.19 -3.70 15.17
N TRP A 206 0.17 -2.50 15.60
CA TRP A 206 1.55 -2.07 15.79
C TRP A 206 2.30 -2.94 16.79
N MET A 207 1.68 -3.21 17.97
CA MET A 207 2.23 -4.08 18.99
C MET A 207 2.40 -5.53 18.50
N GLY A 208 1.45 -6.05 17.71
CA GLY A 208 1.56 -7.36 17.09
C GLY A 208 2.78 -7.48 16.19
N TYR A 209 3.03 -6.47 15.36
CA TYR A 209 4.24 -6.44 14.52
C TYR A 209 5.52 -6.25 15.33
N LEU A 210 5.52 -5.42 16.39
CA LEU A 210 6.69 -5.30 17.27
C LEU A 210 7.02 -6.62 17.95
N LEU A 211 6.01 -7.34 18.45
CA LEU A 211 6.19 -8.67 19.03
C LEU A 211 6.80 -9.63 17.99
N TYR A 212 6.25 -9.65 16.77
CA TYR A 212 6.82 -10.45 15.68
C TYR A 212 8.30 -10.11 15.43
N MET A 213 8.64 -8.83 15.32
CA MET A 213 10.02 -8.37 15.09
C MET A 213 10.96 -8.81 16.22
N HIS A 214 10.54 -8.71 17.49
CA HIS A 214 11.34 -9.13 18.65
C HIS A 214 11.55 -10.65 18.66
N LEU A 215 10.51 -11.43 18.38
CA LEU A 215 10.63 -12.90 18.32
C LEU A 215 11.60 -13.32 17.20
N ARG A 216 11.48 -12.72 16.01
CA ARG A 216 12.37 -13.00 14.88
C ARG A 216 13.82 -12.61 15.16
N LEU A 217 14.03 -11.46 15.80
CA LEU A 217 15.37 -11.01 16.19
C LEU A 217 15.99 -11.96 17.22
N ARG A 218 15.23 -12.39 18.23
CA ARG A 218 15.68 -13.35 19.24
C ARG A 218 16.11 -14.68 18.59
N ASP A 219 15.31 -15.21 17.67
CA ASP A 219 15.63 -16.47 17.00
C ASP A 219 16.87 -16.37 16.13
N ARG A 220 17.07 -15.24 15.44
CA ARG A 220 18.31 -14.96 14.69
C ARG A 220 19.54 -14.90 15.58
N LEU A 221 19.45 -14.21 16.72
CA LEU A 221 20.54 -14.13 17.70
C LEU A 221 20.86 -15.50 18.29
N ARG A 222 19.84 -16.30 18.65
CA ARG A 222 20.01 -17.65 19.15
C ARG A 222 20.71 -18.56 18.13
N LYS A 223 20.27 -18.55 16.88
CA LYS A 223 20.94 -19.30 15.80
C LYS A 223 22.41 -18.87 15.66
N LYS A 224 22.70 -17.56 15.66
CA LYS A 224 24.05 -17.05 15.54
C LYS A 224 24.96 -17.49 16.70
N MET A 225 24.45 -17.53 17.94
CA MET A 225 25.21 -18.00 19.11
C MET A 225 25.49 -19.52 19.10
N LEU A 226 24.71 -20.31 18.35
CA LEU A 226 24.95 -21.76 18.22
C LEU A 226 26.04 -22.09 17.19
N TYR A 227 26.49 -21.12 16.38
CA TYR A 227 27.56 -21.26 15.37
C TYR A 227 28.88 -20.62 15.80
N VAL A 228 28.98 -20.11 17.03
CA VAL A 228 30.21 -19.63 17.70
C VAL A 228 30.60 -20.59 18.81
#